data_2b3b81f92774a809231729da7e81cc0b
#
_entry.id   2b3b81f92774a809231729da7e81cc0b
#
_cell.length_a   1.000
_cell.length_b   1.000
_cell.length_c   1.000
_cell.angle_alpha   90.00
_cell.angle_beta   90.00
_cell.angle_gamma   90.00
#
_symmetry.space_group_name_H-M   'P 1'
#
loop_
_entity.id
_entity.type
_entity.pdbx_description
1 polymer ?
#
loop_
_entity_poly.entity_id
_entity_poly.type
_entity_poly.pdbx_seq_one_letter_code
_entity_poly.pdbx_strand_id
1 'polypeptide(L)'
;MTELHQRSALDLLDGYAARAFSPVEVVQALLERIDRLNPTLVAYVTVATDLALESARESEARWSRGEALPLDGVPISIKDLTPTKGVRTTLGSLQFADWVPDYDAPFVERVKAAGAVVLGKTNTPERGWKGETTNRVIGSTHNPWKHGKTPGGSSGGAAAAVAMGLGPLAQGSDGAGSIRIPAGFSGIFGHKPSYGLIAQYPPSAVGDVSHFGPMSRTVADSALLMSHTVGADPRDRHAWSSGIDYLAELGGALPKLRIAWSADLGFAAVDPEVAEIAHQAALAFEEMGHTIVEAHPEADDPWPEADILWSTGMAGAVYENFEEVRHLLDPGRAAIIDDAFNRPAAAVGYATYRRNGYFDIVRAFMDDYDLLLTPTLPCPAFDAGLDFPPEIAGRTMTYLGWTAFTYPFNLTGQPAATVPAGFTSNGLPVGLQIVGRIRDDVTVLRAAKAFELERPWHDRWPDETPFLSE
;
A
#
# COMPACT_ATOMS: atom_id res chain seq x y z
N MET A 1 13.29 26.51 -7.68
CA MET A 1 13.49 25.83 -6.36
C MET A 1 12.36 24.83 -6.24
N THR A 2 12.66 23.58 -5.86
CA THR A 2 11.63 22.54 -5.60
C THR A 2 10.76 22.97 -4.44
N GLU A 3 9.44 22.93 -4.60
CA GLU A 3 8.51 23.31 -3.54
C GLU A 3 8.54 22.31 -2.37
N LEU A 4 8.19 22.73 -1.15
CA LEU A 4 8.28 21.90 0.05
C LEU A 4 7.48 20.58 -0.08
N HIS A 5 6.31 20.62 -0.72
CA HIS A 5 5.46 19.45 -0.90
C HIS A 5 5.99 18.43 -1.94
N GLN A 6 7.00 18.81 -2.73
CA GLN A 6 7.63 17.95 -3.74
C GLN A 6 8.91 17.27 -3.23
N ARG A 7 9.33 17.57 -2.01
CA ARG A 7 10.54 16.99 -1.42
C ARG A 7 10.30 15.58 -0.92
N SER A 8 11.29 14.72 -1.13
CA SER A 8 11.34 13.39 -0.52
C SER A 8 11.56 13.50 1.00
N ALA A 9 11.32 12.41 1.74
CA ALA A 9 11.63 12.37 3.16
C ALA A 9 13.11 12.63 3.45
N LEU A 10 13.99 12.07 2.63
CA LEU A 10 15.44 12.31 2.70
C LEU A 10 15.80 13.76 2.42
N ASP A 11 15.21 14.38 1.36
CA ASP A 11 15.42 15.80 1.08
C ASP A 11 14.97 16.71 2.24
N LEU A 12 13.90 16.33 2.95
CA LEU A 12 13.44 17.07 4.11
C LEU A 12 14.45 16.98 5.26
N LEU A 13 14.96 15.80 5.57
CA LEU A 13 15.99 15.60 6.60
C LEU A 13 17.26 16.40 6.28
N ASP A 14 17.73 16.36 5.04
CA ASP A 14 18.88 17.14 4.59
C ASP A 14 18.64 18.66 4.71
N GLY A 15 17.42 19.11 4.36
CA GLY A 15 17.00 20.49 4.48
C GLY A 15 16.95 20.98 5.93
N TYR A 16 16.46 20.14 6.85
CA TYR A 16 16.47 20.43 8.30
C TYR A 16 17.90 20.50 8.85
N ALA A 17 18.75 19.55 8.47
CA ALA A 17 20.17 19.55 8.86
C ALA A 17 20.91 20.79 8.36
N ALA A 18 20.63 21.23 7.14
CA ALA A 18 21.19 22.44 6.53
C ALA A 18 20.53 23.74 7.04
N ARG A 19 19.46 23.65 7.83
CA ARG A 19 18.63 24.80 8.27
C ARG A 19 18.09 25.63 7.09
N ALA A 20 17.78 24.98 5.98
CA ALA A 20 17.21 25.61 4.79
C ALA A 20 15.72 25.94 4.98
N PHE A 21 15.05 25.16 5.81
CA PHE A 21 13.68 25.31 6.28
C PHE A 21 13.51 24.46 7.55
N SER A 22 12.42 24.66 8.28
CA SER A 22 12.15 23.96 9.54
C SER A 22 11.03 22.90 9.40
N PRO A 23 10.96 21.91 10.32
CA PRO A 23 9.83 21.00 10.42
C PRO A 23 8.48 21.71 10.53
N VAL A 24 8.42 22.84 11.23
CA VAL A 24 7.19 23.64 11.40
C VAL A 24 6.74 24.23 10.06
N GLU A 25 7.66 24.84 9.29
CA GLU A 25 7.35 25.38 7.96
C GLU A 25 6.84 24.30 7.00
N VAL A 26 7.45 23.13 7.00
CA VAL A 26 7.03 22.01 6.14
C VAL A 26 5.64 21.51 6.54
N VAL A 27 5.41 21.27 7.84
CA VAL A 27 4.11 20.76 8.31
C VAL A 27 3.00 21.77 8.07
N GLN A 28 3.24 23.06 8.28
CA GLN A 28 2.28 24.13 7.96
C GLN A 28 1.91 24.12 6.47
N ALA A 29 2.92 24.13 5.59
CA ALA A 29 2.69 24.10 4.14
C ALA A 29 1.89 22.88 3.69
N LEU A 30 2.14 21.70 4.29
CA LEU A 30 1.38 20.49 3.98
C LEU A 30 -0.05 20.52 4.53
N LEU A 31 -0.27 21.05 5.73
CA LEU A 31 -1.61 21.21 6.31
C LEU A 31 -2.46 22.19 5.49
N GLU A 32 -1.89 23.31 5.06
CA GLU A 32 -2.56 24.26 4.15
C GLU A 32 -2.90 23.62 2.80
N ARG A 33 -2.00 22.77 2.28
CA ARG A 33 -2.25 22.02 1.05
C ARG A 33 -3.34 20.97 1.22
N ILE A 34 -3.35 20.24 2.34
CA ILE A 34 -4.43 19.30 2.70
C ILE A 34 -5.77 20.03 2.79
N ASP A 35 -5.84 21.16 3.48
CA ASP A 35 -7.07 21.95 3.62
C ASP A 35 -7.65 22.38 2.26
N ARG A 36 -6.78 22.73 1.30
CA ARG A 36 -7.15 23.15 -0.03
C ARG A 36 -7.62 22.02 -0.95
N LEU A 37 -6.96 20.86 -0.92
CA LEU A 37 -7.17 19.77 -1.89
C LEU A 37 -8.06 18.63 -1.37
N ASN A 38 -8.04 18.37 -0.06
CA ASN A 38 -8.73 17.23 0.52
C ASN A 38 -10.27 17.29 0.42
N PRO A 39 -10.94 18.45 0.43
CA PRO A 39 -12.39 18.50 0.26
C PRO A 39 -12.88 17.80 -1.02
N THR A 40 -12.10 17.86 -2.11
CA THR A 40 -12.43 17.23 -3.40
C THR A 40 -11.72 15.91 -3.61
N LEU A 41 -10.46 15.78 -3.16
CA LEU A 41 -9.67 14.54 -3.30
C LEU A 41 -10.13 13.43 -2.36
N VAL A 42 -10.56 13.78 -1.14
CA VAL A 42 -11.00 12.88 -0.06
C VAL A 42 -9.92 11.85 0.31
N ALA A 43 -8.67 12.31 0.42
CA ALA A 43 -7.54 11.46 0.80
C ALA A 43 -7.44 11.25 2.32
N TYR A 44 -7.79 12.26 3.13
CA TYR A 44 -7.77 12.20 4.59
C TYR A 44 -9.18 12.16 5.19
N VAL A 45 -9.41 11.23 6.12
CA VAL A 45 -10.62 11.13 6.95
C VAL A 45 -10.52 12.03 8.18
N THR A 46 -9.32 12.10 8.74
CA THR A 46 -9.01 12.91 9.94
C THR A 46 -7.66 13.58 9.73
N VAL A 47 -7.61 14.91 9.86
CA VAL A 47 -6.36 15.67 9.88
C VAL A 47 -6.04 16.01 11.33
N ALA A 48 -4.83 15.67 11.79
CA ALA A 48 -4.40 15.84 13.19
C ALA A 48 -3.61 17.15 13.38
N THR A 49 -4.18 18.29 12.96
CA THR A 49 -3.52 19.59 12.84
C THR A 49 -2.75 19.99 14.11
N ASP A 50 -3.40 19.98 15.27
CA ASP A 50 -2.78 20.43 16.51
C ASP A 50 -1.61 19.53 16.95
N LEU A 51 -1.83 18.19 16.90
CA LEU A 51 -0.81 17.19 17.22
C LEU A 51 0.36 17.23 16.23
N ALA A 52 0.11 17.44 14.96
CA ALA A 52 1.14 17.55 13.94
C ALA A 52 2.02 18.81 14.17
N LEU A 53 1.41 19.96 14.45
CA LEU A 53 2.13 21.19 14.75
C LEU A 53 2.90 21.13 16.08
N GLU A 54 2.36 20.48 17.10
CA GLU A 54 3.07 20.23 18.37
C GLU A 54 4.32 19.37 18.13
N SER A 55 4.16 18.22 17.45
CA SER A 55 5.28 17.32 17.12
C SER A 55 6.32 18.01 16.23
N ALA A 56 5.89 18.87 15.29
CA ALA A 56 6.82 19.65 14.46
C ALA A 56 7.66 20.64 15.26
N ARG A 57 7.07 21.34 16.25
CA ARG A 57 7.80 22.25 17.15
C ARG A 57 8.80 21.50 18.03
N GLU A 58 8.43 20.33 18.54
CA GLU A 58 9.35 19.47 19.30
C GLU A 58 10.53 19.03 18.43
N SER A 59 10.26 18.64 17.18
CA SER A 59 11.28 18.27 16.21
C SER A 59 12.22 19.46 15.91
N GLU A 60 11.70 20.64 15.61
CA GLU A 60 12.49 21.85 15.37
C GLU A 60 13.41 22.18 16.58
N ALA A 61 12.90 21.99 17.80
CA ALA A 61 13.70 22.16 19.01
C ALA A 61 14.83 21.10 19.12
N ARG A 62 14.60 19.84 18.75
CA ARG A 62 15.65 18.80 18.69
C ARG A 62 16.72 19.13 17.64
N TRP A 63 16.31 19.50 16.42
CA TRP A 63 17.24 19.95 15.37
C TRP A 63 18.11 21.12 15.81
N SER A 64 17.52 22.10 16.51
CA SER A 64 18.27 23.27 17.01
C SER A 64 19.36 22.92 18.04
N ARG A 65 19.14 21.83 18.82
CA ARG A 65 20.08 21.33 19.84
C ARG A 65 21.05 20.28 19.31
N GLY A 66 20.90 19.81 18.05
CA GLY A 66 21.71 18.73 17.50
C GLY A 66 21.31 17.34 18.04
N GLU A 67 20.07 17.17 18.49
CA GLU A 67 19.51 15.95 19.08
C GLU A 67 18.49 15.29 18.14
N ALA A 68 18.65 15.48 16.83
CA ALA A 68 17.70 14.97 15.83
C ALA A 68 17.59 13.44 15.86
N LEU A 69 16.36 12.95 15.69
CA LEU A 69 16.02 11.54 15.58
C LEU A 69 16.02 11.10 14.11
N PRO A 70 16.03 9.79 13.80
CA PRO A 70 16.17 9.31 12.42
C PRO A 70 15.11 9.80 11.42
N LEU A 71 13.85 9.99 11.84
CA LEU A 71 12.75 10.52 11.04
C LEU A 71 12.27 11.89 11.54
N ASP A 72 13.15 12.63 12.22
CA ASP A 72 12.75 13.82 12.97
C ASP A 72 12.17 14.93 12.10
N GLY A 73 10.88 15.19 12.30
CA GLY A 73 10.14 16.19 11.53
C GLY A 73 9.61 15.72 10.19
N VAL A 74 9.87 14.46 9.77
CA VAL A 74 9.36 13.93 8.52
C VAL A 74 7.84 13.68 8.64
N PRO A 75 7.02 14.30 7.76
CA PRO A 75 5.59 14.10 7.78
C PRO A 75 5.20 12.70 7.26
N ILE A 76 4.27 12.04 7.97
CA ILE A 76 3.72 10.74 7.58
C ILE A 76 2.22 10.71 7.77
N SER A 77 1.50 10.04 6.88
CA SER A 77 0.10 9.71 7.04
C SER A 77 -0.10 8.25 7.44
N ILE A 78 -1.12 7.98 8.24
CA ILE A 78 -1.45 6.65 8.75
C ILE A 78 -2.80 6.21 8.20
N LYS A 79 -2.88 5.01 7.62
CA LYS A 79 -4.14 4.46 7.14
C LYS A 79 -5.18 4.38 8.27
N ASP A 80 -6.41 4.68 7.97
CA ASP A 80 -7.49 4.73 8.96
C ASP A 80 -7.94 3.37 9.51
N LEU A 81 -7.18 2.31 9.23
CA LEU A 81 -7.31 0.98 9.87
C LEU A 81 -6.35 0.79 11.05
N THR A 82 -5.39 1.69 11.24
CA THR A 82 -4.30 1.52 12.21
C THR A 82 -4.53 2.44 13.41
N PRO A 83 -4.78 1.91 14.62
CA PRO A 83 -5.01 2.71 15.82
C PRO A 83 -3.89 3.72 16.06
N THR A 84 -4.28 4.98 16.30
CA THR A 84 -3.38 6.09 16.55
C THR A 84 -3.90 6.85 17.76
N LYS A 85 -3.17 6.80 18.87
CA LYS A 85 -3.59 7.40 20.15
C LYS A 85 -3.93 8.89 19.99
N GLY A 86 -5.13 9.24 20.46
CA GLY A 86 -5.62 10.62 20.45
C GLY A 86 -6.08 11.12 19.08
N VAL A 87 -6.01 10.31 18.02
CA VAL A 87 -6.46 10.68 16.67
C VAL A 87 -7.67 9.83 16.29
N ARG A 88 -8.78 10.48 15.94
CA ARG A 88 -9.99 9.80 15.46
C ARG A 88 -9.65 8.81 14.35
N THR A 89 -10.05 7.55 14.54
CA THR A 89 -9.75 6.40 13.68
C THR A 89 -11.04 5.65 13.39
N THR A 90 -11.60 5.80 12.19
CA THR A 90 -12.96 5.33 11.89
C THR A 90 -13.03 3.91 11.35
N LEU A 91 -11.89 3.33 10.95
CA LEU A 91 -11.82 2.05 10.23
C LEU A 91 -12.66 2.05 8.93
N GLY A 92 -13.00 3.24 8.39
CA GLY A 92 -13.92 3.42 7.27
C GLY A 92 -15.37 2.97 7.56
N SER A 93 -15.73 2.79 8.84
CA SER A 93 -17.00 2.17 9.29
C SER A 93 -17.83 3.11 10.13
N LEU A 94 -19.15 3.12 9.92
CA LEU A 94 -20.09 3.86 10.77
C LEU A 94 -20.10 3.35 12.22
N GLN A 95 -19.68 2.10 12.47
CA GLN A 95 -19.55 1.55 13.83
C GLN A 95 -18.49 2.28 14.66
N PHE A 96 -17.48 2.87 14.00
CA PHE A 96 -16.31 3.48 14.63
C PHE A 96 -16.17 4.96 14.24
N ALA A 97 -17.23 5.58 13.71
CA ALA A 97 -17.21 6.93 13.18
C ALA A 97 -16.59 7.97 14.12
N ASP A 98 -16.75 7.79 15.43
CA ASP A 98 -16.28 8.72 16.48
C ASP A 98 -15.21 8.10 17.39
N TRP A 99 -14.68 6.90 17.03
CA TRP A 99 -13.70 6.25 17.88
C TRP A 99 -12.36 6.97 17.90
N VAL A 100 -11.86 7.27 19.08
CA VAL A 100 -10.52 7.81 19.33
C VAL A 100 -9.74 6.79 20.16
N PRO A 101 -8.75 6.10 19.58
CA PRO A 101 -7.93 5.13 20.32
C PRO A 101 -7.17 5.78 21.50
N ASP A 102 -7.02 5.04 22.59
CA ASP A 102 -6.19 5.38 23.76
C ASP A 102 -4.76 4.77 23.68
N TYR A 103 -4.45 4.07 22.59
CA TYR A 103 -3.16 3.44 22.31
C TYR A 103 -2.73 3.64 20.86
N ASP A 104 -1.43 3.50 20.63
CA ASP A 104 -0.84 3.41 19.30
C ASP A 104 -0.61 1.95 18.88
N ALA A 105 -0.79 1.63 17.60
CA ALA A 105 -0.31 0.38 17.03
C ALA A 105 1.24 0.38 16.99
N PRO A 106 1.92 -0.81 16.98
CA PRO A 106 3.39 -0.89 16.98
C PRO A 106 4.07 -0.05 15.90
N PHE A 107 3.49 -0.02 14.69
CA PHE A 107 3.98 0.83 13.61
C PHE A 107 3.99 2.31 14.00
N VAL A 108 2.88 2.80 14.59
CA VAL A 108 2.71 4.20 14.98
C VAL A 108 3.65 4.57 16.14
N GLU A 109 3.79 3.69 17.13
CA GLU A 109 4.77 3.86 18.22
C GLU A 109 6.18 4.06 17.67
N ARG A 110 6.59 3.22 16.70
CA ARG A 110 7.93 3.26 16.11
C ARG A 110 8.18 4.52 15.31
N VAL A 111 7.26 4.95 14.45
CA VAL A 111 7.45 6.18 13.67
C VAL A 111 7.48 7.43 14.58
N LYS A 112 6.63 7.47 15.61
CA LYS A 112 6.67 8.54 16.62
C LYS A 112 8.00 8.54 17.41
N ALA A 113 8.46 7.36 17.83
CA ALA A 113 9.74 7.22 18.53
C ALA A 113 10.93 7.63 17.66
N ALA A 114 10.84 7.45 16.34
CA ALA A 114 11.83 7.91 15.37
C ALA A 114 11.71 9.42 15.05
N GLY A 115 10.70 10.13 15.58
CA GLY A 115 10.52 11.57 15.44
C GLY A 115 9.61 11.99 14.25
N ALA A 116 8.97 11.06 13.56
CA ALA A 116 8.05 11.41 12.46
C ALA A 116 6.81 12.16 12.95
N VAL A 117 6.32 13.09 12.13
CA VAL A 117 5.12 13.88 12.39
C VAL A 117 3.91 13.26 11.72
N VAL A 118 2.97 12.76 12.52
CA VAL A 118 1.71 12.17 12.01
C VAL A 118 0.75 13.28 11.59
N LEU A 119 0.48 13.40 10.28
CA LEU A 119 -0.43 14.40 9.72
C LEU A 119 -1.91 14.05 9.93
N GLY A 120 -2.24 12.76 10.01
CA GLY A 120 -3.61 12.32 10.15
C GLY A 120 -3.86 10.91 9.62
N LYS A 121 -5.16 10.60 9.39
CA LYS A 121 -5.66 9.30 8.96
C LYS A 121 -6.14 9.36 7.52
N THR A 122 -5.62 8.47 6.68
CA THR A 122 -5.98 8.40 5.26
C THR A 122 -7.15 7.46 4.99
N ASN A 123 -7.98 7.82 4.01
CA ASN A 123 -9.22 7.14 3.68
C ASN A 123 -9.01 5.68 3.22
N THR A 124 -10.00 4.84 3.52
CA THR A 124 -10.02 3.40 3.26
C THR A 124 -11.46 2.92 3.15
N PRO A 125 -11.79 1.89 2.34
CA PRO A 125 -13.11 1.25 2.45
C PRO A 125 -13.28 0.61 3.83
N GLU A 126 -14.51 0.36 4.24
CA GLU A 126 -14.82 -0.19 5.55
C GLU A 126 -13.96 -1.42 5.88
N ARG A 127 -13.12 -1.32 6.91
CA ARG A 127 -12.18 -2.38 7.32
C ARG A 127 -11.31 -2.95 6.20
N GLY A 128 -11.15 -2.22 5.10
CA GLY A 128 -10.29 -2.62 3.99
C GLY A 128 -10.86 -3.74 3.09
N TRP A 129 -12.16 -3.95 3.05
CA TRP A 129 -12.80 -5.12 2.45
C TRP A 129 -12.68 -5.25 0.92
N LYS A 130 -12.44 -4.17 0.19
CA LYS A 130 -12.36 -4.14 -1.28
C LYS A 130 -11.13 -3.40 -1.81
N GLY A 131 -10.85 -3.59 -3.10
CA GLY A 131 -9.74 -2.94 -3.82
C GLY A 131 -10.04 -1.54 -4.36
N GLU A 132 -11.05 -0.88 -3.86
CA GLU A 132 -11.49 0.49 -4.15
C GLU A 132 -11.67 1.27 -2.86
N THR A 133 -11.58 2.62 -2.87
CA THR A 133 -11.62 3.42 -1.63
C THR A 133 -12.85 4.31 -1.58
N THR A 134 -13.94 3.72 -1.13
CA THR A 134 -15.20 4.38 -0.78
C THR A 134 -15.73 3.81 0.54
N ASN A 135 -16.27 4.67 1.40
CA ASN A 135 -16.96 4.26 2.62
C ASN A 135 -18.13 5.19 2.94
N ARG A 136 -18.93 4.79 3.93
CA ARG A 136 -20.13 5.52 4.36
C ARG A 136 -19.85 6.66 5.35
N VAL A 137 -18.60 6.84 5.80
CA VAL A 137 -18.19 7.88 6.76
C VAL A 137 -17.89 9.19 6.05
N ILE A 138 -17.14 9.12 4.91
CA ILE A 138 -16.65 10.32 4.22
C ILE A 138 -16.81 10.25 2.69
N GLY A 139 -17.14 9.09 2.12
CA GLY A 139 -17.29 8.92 0.67
C GLY A 139 -16.05 8.36 -0.02
N SER A 140 -15.93 8.67 -1.32
CA SER A 140 -14.92 8.14 -2.22
C SER A 140 -13.68 9.01 -2.28
N THR A 141 -12.49 8.39 -2.23
CA THR A 141 -11.26 9.04 -2.66
C THR A 141 -11.16 9.02 -4.18
N HIS A 142 -10.70 10.11 -4.76
CA HIS A 142 -10.52 10.23 -6.20
C HIS A 142 -9.07 10.01 -6.62
N ASN A 143 -8.90 9.48 -7.84
CA ASN A 143 -7.58 9.24 -8.42
C ASN A 143 -6.86 10.57 -8.68
N PRO A 144 -5.60 10.72 -8.22
CA PRO A 144 -4.81 11.96 -8.38
C PRO A 144 -4.65 12.43 -9.83
N TRP A 145 -4.61 11.47 -10.78
CA TRP A 145 -4.40 11.75 -12.20
C TRP A 145 -5.69 12.02 -12.97
N LYS A 146 -6.83 11.57 -12.41
CA LYS A 146 -8.13 11.77 -13.07
C LYS A 146 -9.26 11.74 -12.04
N HIS A 147 -9.77 12.92 -11.69
CA HIS A 147 -10.95 13.04 -10.84
C HIS A 147 -12.11 12.18 -11.39
N GLY A 148 -12.87 11.54 -10.51
CA GLY A 148 -13.95 10.60 -10.87
C GLY A 148 -13.50 9.16 -11.05
N LYS A 149 -12.20 8.88 -11.15
CA LYS A 149 -11.64 7.52 -11.13
C LYS A 149 -11.19 7.14 -9.73
N THR A 150 -11.14 5.82 -9.45
CA THR A 150 -10.64 5.30 -8.17
C THR A 150 -9.12 5.40 -8.07
N PRO A 151 -8.53 5.74 -6.93
CA PRO A 151 -7.10 5.56 -6.68
C PRO A 151 -6.73 4.11 -6.37
N GLY A 152 -7.70 3.18 -6.43
CA GLY A 152 -7.58 1.84 -5.89
C GLY A 152 -7.84 1.79 -4.39
N GLY A 153 -7.60 0.62 -3.78
CA GLY A 153 -7.84 0.36 -2.37
C GLY A 153 -7.12 -0.91 -1.87
N SER A 154 -7.14 -1.11 -0.59
CA SER A 154 -7.88 -0.32 0.40
C SER A 154 -7.06 0.86 0.98
N SER A 155 -5.78 1.06 0.63
CA SER A 155 -4.97 2.23 1.04
C SER A 155 -5.02 3.37 0.01
N GLY A 156 -6.20 3.61 -0.60
CA GLY A 156 -6.33 4.60 -1.69
C GLY A 156 -6.13 6.03 -1.22
N GLY A 157 -6.61 6.39 -0.03
CA GLY A 157 -6.34 7.71 0.56
C GLY A 157 -4.84 7.95 0.79
N ALA A 158 -4.10 6.92 1.22
CA ALA A 158 -2.65 6.98 1.41
C ALA A 158 -1.91 7.23 0.08
N ALA A 159 -2.26 6.45 -0.96
CA ALA A 159 -1.67 6.62 -2.29
C ALA A 159 -2.00 7.98 -2.91
N ALA A 160 -3.26 8.41 -2.81
CA ALA A 160 -3.69 9.72 -3.31
C ALA A 160 -2.96 10.87 -2.59
N ALA A 161 -2.80 10.77 -1.26
CA ALA A 161 -2.08 11.78 -0.47
C ALA A 161 -0.61 11.89 -0.92
N VAL A 162 0.11 10.77 -1.05
CA VAL A 162 1.51 10.75 -1.49
C VAL A 162 1.64 11.27 -2.94
N ALA A 163 0.79 10.82 -3.85
CA ALA A 163 0.84 11.24 -5.25
C ALA A 163 0.62 12.75 -5.41
N MET A 164 -0.28 13.33 -4.61
CA MET A 164 -0.61 14.78 -4.63
C MET A 164 0.31 15.62 -3.75
N GLY A 165 1.35 15.06 -3.13
CA GLY A 165 2.26 15.80 -2.27
C GLY A 165 1.58 16.33 -1.00
N LEU A 166 0.69 15.54 -0.39
CA LEU A 166 0.08 15.83 0.91
C LEU A 166 0.83 15.15 2.06
N GLY A 167 2.08 14.80 1.81
CA GLY A 167 3.04 14.16 2.68
C GLY A 167 3.93 13.18 1.89
N PRO A 168 5.25 13.09 2.21
CA PRO A 168 6.18 12.24 1.46
C PRO A 168 6.01 10.75 1.76
N LEU A 169 5.50 10.41 2.95
CA LEU A 169 5.36 9.05 3.46
C LEU A 169 3.92 8.72 3.83
N ALA A 170 3.52 7.49 3.57
CA ALA A 170 2.28 6.93 4.09
C ALA A 170 2.46 5.48 4.54
N GLN A 171 1.71 5.11 5.59
CA GLN A 171 1.54 3.71 5.98
C GLN A 171 0.32 3.13 5.27
N GLY A 172 0.50 1.98 4.61
CA GLY A 172 -0.56 1.16 4.06
C GLY A 172 -0.68 -0.21 4.73
N SER A 173 -1.76 -0.92 4.42
CA SER A 173 -1.90 -2.36 4.71
C SER A 173 -2.30 -3.10 3.45
N ASP A 174 -1.91 -4.37 3.33
CA ASP A 174 -2.07 -5.18 2.12
C ASP A 174 -2.45 -6.61 2.48
N GLY A 175 -3.73 -6.95 2.31
CA GLY A 175 -4.26 -8.30 2.55
C GLY A 175 -4.57 -9.06 1.26
N ALA A 176 -4.79 -8.33 0.16
CA ALA A 176 -5.02 -8.87 -1.18
C ALA A 176 -4.51 -7.91 -2.27
N GLY A 177 -3.56 -7.02 -1.92
CA GLY A 177 -3.02 -6.01 -2.84
C GLY A 177 -3.17 -4.57 -2.35
N SER A 178 -3.66 -4.33 -1.15
CA SER A 178 -4.12 -2.99 -0.71
C SER A 178 -3.03 -1.93 -0.50
N ILE A 179 -1.75 -2.24 -0.66
CA ILE A 179 -0.64 -1.27 -0.89
C ILE A 179 -0.39 -1.15 -2.39
N ARG A 180 -0.25 -2.29 -3.07
CA ARG A 180 0.18 -2.40 -4.46
C ARG A 180 -0.88 -1.88 -5.44
N ILE A 181 -2.16 -2.20 -5.21
CA ILE A 181 -3.28 -1.71 -6.02
C ILE A 181 -3.28 -0.18 -6.07
N PRO A 182 -3.38 0.52 -4.92
CA PRO A 182 -3.44 1.97 -4.97
C PRO A 182 -2.12 2.62 -5.37
N ALA A 183 -0.97 2.01 -5.09
CA ALA A 183 0.32 2.49 -5.61
C ALA A 183 0.36 2.44 -7.15
N GLY A 184 -0.09 1.33 -7.75
CA GLY A 184 -0.17 1.16 -9.21
C GLY A 184 -1.12 2.17 -9.87
N PHE A 185 -2.33 2.36 -9.32
CA PHE A 185 -3.31 3.31 -9.86
C PHE A 185 -2.98 4.78 -9.61
N SER A 186 -2.15 5.08 -8.60
CA SER A 186 -1.77 6.45 -8.27
C SER A 186 -0.37 6.84 -8.79
N GLY A 187 0.37 5.92 -9.42
CA GLY A 187 1.68 6.18 -9.99
C GLY A 187 2.75 6.51 -8.95
N ILE A 188 2.77 5.77 -7.85
CA ILE A 188 3.76 5.89 -6.76
C ILE A 188 4.42 4.54 -6.49
N PHE A 189 5.45 4.55 -5.66
CA PHE A 189 6.05 3.33 -5.11
C PHE A 189 5.26 2.81 -3.92
N GLY A 190 5.00 1.49 -3.89
CA GLY A 190 4.41 0.81 -2.75
C GLY A 190 5.07 -0.55 -2.52
N HIS A 191 5.46 -0.84 -1.29
CA HIS A 191 6.09 -2.11 -0.94
C HIS A 191 5.25 -2.89 0.07
N LYS A 192 4.85 -4.10 -0.31
CA LYS A 192 4.32 -5.12 0.59
C LYS A 192 5.50 -5.97 1.09
N PRO A 193 5.98 -5.76 2.31
CA PRO A 193 7.08 -6.55 2.85
C PRO A 193 6.73 -8.03 2.98
N SER A 194 7.74 -8.84 3.25
CA SER A 194 7.56 -10.23 3.68
C SER A 194 6.64 -10.32 4.89
N TYR A 195 5.80 -11.37 4.94
CA TYR A 195 4.84 -11.56 6.02
C TYR A 195 5.53 -11.56 7.40
N GLY A 196 4.96 -10.78 8.34
CA GLY A 196 5.45 -10.65 9.70
C GLY A 196 6.69 -9.77 9.88
N LEU A 197 7.24 -9.17 8.80
CA LEU A 197 8.41 -8.29 8.92
C LEU A 197 8.07 -6.98 9.65
N ILE A 198 6.89 -6.42 9.42
CA ILE A 198 6.34 -5.28 10.16
C ILE A 198 5.21 -5.80 11.04
N ALA A 199 5.34 -5.62 12.35
CA ALA A 199 4.36 -6.08 13.34
C ALA A 199 3.00 -5.39 13.15
N GLN A 200 1.92 -6.19 13.22
CA GLN A 200 0.55 -5.75 13.07
C GLN A 200 -0.26 -5.97 14.35
N TYR A 201 -0.78 -4.88 14.93
CA TYR A 201 -1.69 -4.93 16.05
C TYR A 201 -2.70 -3.77 15.96
N PRO A 202 -4.00 -4.01 16.22
CA PRO A 202 -4.65 -5.32 16.45
C PRO A 202 -4.46 -6.30 15.28
N PRO A 203 -4.58 -7.63 15.54
CA PRO A 203 -4.47 -8.61 14.48
C PRO A 203 -5.57 -8.42 13.43
N SER A 204 -5.25 -8.72 12.18
CA SER A 204 -6.21 -8.63 11.08
C SER A 204 -7.29 -9.72 11.17
N ALA A 205 -8.53 -9.37 10.81
CA ALA A 205 -9.61 -10.35 10.68
C ALA A 205 -9.33 -11.39 9.58
N VAL A 206 -8.56 -11.02 8.55
CA VAL A 206 -8.19 -11.94 7.47
C VAL A 206 -6.89 -12.72 7.75
N GLY A 207 -6.43 -12.70 9.00
CA GLY A 207 -5.34 -13.53 9.50
C GLY A 207 -4.00 -13.20 8.84
N ASP A 208 -3.28 -14.26 8.48
CA ASP A 208 -1.89 -14.26 8.04
C ASP A 208 -1.67 -13.91 6.55
N VAL A 209 -2.66 -13.33 5.88
CA VAL A 209 -2.51 -12.72 4.54
C VAL A 209 -2.32 -11.20 4.61
N SER A 210 -2.47 -10.59 5.79
CA SER A 210 -2.38 -9.14 5.97
C SER A 210 -0.96 -8.68 6.30
N HIS A 211 -0.53 -7.60 5.65
CA HIS A 211 0.79 -6.99 5.78
C HIS A 211 0.66 -5.50 6.02
N PHE A 212 1.58 -4.89 6.78
CA PHE A 212 1.79 -3.44 6.79
C PHE A 212 2.99 -3.10 5.92
N GLY A 213 2.99 -1.92 5.30
CA GLY A 213 4.13 -1.49 4.50
C GLY A 213 4.10 -0.02 4.11
N PRO A 214 5.23 0.47 3.58
CA PRO A 214 5.42 1.85 3.18
C PRO A 214 4.82 2.15 1.81
N MET A 215 4.41 3.40 1.64
CA MET A 215 4.05 4.02 0.36
C MET A 215 4.71 5.40 0.28
N SER A 216 5.40 5.68 -0.82
CA SER A 216 6.16 6.91 -1.03
C SER A 216 6.34 7.20 -2.53
N ARG A 217 6.86 8.37 -2.88
CA ARG A 217 7.20 8.66 -4.27
C ARG A 217 8.54 8.06 -4.69
N THR A 218 9.46 7.83 -3.74
CA THR A 218 10.79 7.27 -4.00
C THR A 218 11.01 5.95 -3.29
N VAL A 219 11.78 5.04 -3.87
CA VAL A 219 12.14 3.77 -3.23
C VAL A 219 12.94 4.01 -1.95
N ALA A 220 13.81 5.02 -1.95
CA ALA A 220 14.66 5.33 -0.80
C ALA A 220 13.86 5.78 0.44
N ASP A 221 12.79 6.56 0.25
CA ASP A 221 11.91 6.97 1.35
C ASP A 221 11.19 5.78 1.98
N SER A 222 10.74 4.82 1.17
CA SER A 222 10.13 3.59 1.68
C SER A 222 11.14 2.72 2.42
N ALA A 223 12.37 2.61 1.92
CA ALA A 223 13.45 1.88 2.62
C ALA A 223 13.81 2.56 3.94
N LEU A 224 13.89 3.90 3.98
CA LEU A 224 14.06 4.68 5.20
C LEU A 224 12.97 4.34 6.23
N LEU A 225 11.69 4.36 5.81
CA LEU A 225 10.57 4.04 6.70
C LEU A 225 10.64 2.59 7.19
N MET A 226 11.02 1.63 6.34
CA MET A 226 11.22 0.23 6.74
C MET A 226 12.32 0.09 7.79
N SER A 227 13.48 0.75 7.64
CA SER A 227 14.58 0.67 8.61
C SER A 227 14.16 1.02 10.04
N HIS A 228 13.07 1.80 10.19
CA HIS A 228 12.58 2.24 11.50
C HIS A 228 11.26 1.60 11.95
N THR A 229 10.62 0.75 11.11
CA THR A 229 9.31 0.15 11.43
C THR A 229 9.32 -1.37 11.49
N VAL A 230 10.32 -2.03 10.90
CA VAL A 230 10.46 -3.49 10.92
C VAL A 230 10.83 -4.03 12.31
N GLY A 231 10.49 -5.28 12.55
CA GLY A 231 10.92 -6.01 13.74
C GLY A 231 9.78 -6.62 14.54
N ALA A 232 10.17 -7.57 15.43
CA ALA A 232 9.25 -8.27 16.31
C ALA A 232 8.55 -7.33 17.30
N ASP A 233 7.32 -7.68 17.68
CA ASP A 233 6.55 -7.05 18.74
C ASP A 233 5.76 -8.16 19.48
N PRO A 234 5.75 -8.20 20.82
CA PRO A 234 5.09 -9.27 21.57
C PRO A 234 3.56 -9.33 21.39
N ARG A 235 2.95 -8.27 20.85
CA ARG A 235 1.51 -8.21 20.53
C ARG A 235 1.17 -8.90 19.20
N ASP A 236 2.18 -9.14 18.34
CA ASP A 236 2.03 -9.88 17.08
C ASP A 236 2.86 -11.16 17.12
N ARG A 237 2.19 -12.30 17.27
CA ARG A 237 2.82 -13.63 17.35
C ARG A 237 3.57 -14.04 16.07
N HIS A 238 3.35 -13.37 14.95
CA HIS A 238 3.96 -13.66 13.66
C HIS A 238 5.12 -12.73 13.34
N ALA A 239 5.27 -11.63 14.08
CA ALA A 239 6.30 -10.65 13.82
C ALA A 239 7.71 -11.18 14.12
N TRP A 240 8.64 -10.89 13.23
CA TRP A 240 10.05 -11.26 13.34
C TRP A 240 10.97 -10.08 13.00
N SER A 241 12.24 -10.19 13.40
CA SER A 241 13.25 -9.14 13.15
C SER A 241 14.25 -9.61 12.11
N SER A 242 14.51 -8.80 11.10
CA SER A 242 15.54 -9.06 10.09
C SER A 242 16.94 -8.64 10.54
N GLY A 243 17.03 -7.60 11.37
CA GLY A 243 18.30 -6.97 11.73
C GLY A 243 18.93 -6.16 10.59
N ILE A 244 18.16 -5.84 9.54
CA ILE A 244 18.62 -5.18 8.32
C ILE A 244 18.27 -3.68 8.37
N ASP A 245 19.22 -2.83 8.02
CA ASP A 245 19.00 -1.45 7.65
C ASP A 245 18.69 -1.36 6.16
N TYR A 246 17.41 -1.27 5.81
CA TYR A 246 16.95 -1.33 4.43
C TYR A 246 17.40 -0.12 3.59
N LEU A 247 17.57 1.06 4.21
CA LEU A 247 18.10 2.23 3.50
C LEU A 247 19.57 2.02 3.13
N ALA A 248 20.38 1.54 4.07
CA ALA A 248 21.79 1.26 3.82
C ALA A 248 21.97 0.18 2.74
N GLU A 249 21.10 -0.82 2.72
CA GLU A 249 21.13 -1.91 1.74
C GLU A 249 20.85 -1.46 0.30
N LEU A 250 20.17 -0.33 0.07
CA LEU A 250 19.98 0.22 -1.28
C LEU A 250 21.29 0.62 -1.97
N GLY A 251 22.33 0.95 -1.20
CA GLY A 251 23.66 1.26 -1.72
C GLY A 251 24.43 0.04 -2.21
N GLY A 252 23.97 -1.18 -1.94
CA GLY A 252 24.60 -2.42 -2.35
C GLY A 252 24.44 -2.69 -3.86
N ALA A 253 25.41 -3.38 -4.44
CA ALA A 253 25.33 -3.79 -5.84
C ALA A 253 24.17 -4.78 -6.06
N LEU A 254 23.40 -4.57 -7.13
CA LEU A 254 22.46 -5.56 -7.63
C LEU A 254 23.24 -6.53 -8.54
N PRO A 255 23.33 -7.84 -8.20
CA PRO A 255 24.00 -8.80 -9.06
C PRO A 255 23.23 -8.97 -10.37
N LYS A 256 23.82 -9.67 -11.35
CA LYS A 256 23.05 -10.05 -12.53
C LYS A 256 21.98 -11.05 -12.12
N LEU A 257 20.72 -10.67 -12.33
CA LEU A 257 19.55 -11.47 -11.97
C LEU A 257 19.01 -12.27 -13.14
N ARG A 258 18.43 -13.42 -12.84
CA ARG A 258 17.54 -14.18 -13.71
C ARG A 258 16.09 -13.91 -13.28
N ILE A 259 15.33 -13.22 -14.12
CA ILE A 259 14.02 -12.67 -13.79
C ILE A 259 12.96 -13.34 -14.64
N ALA A 260 11.90 -13.87 -14.02
CA ALA A 260 10.72 -14.31 -14.73
C ALA A 260 9.84 -13.11 -15.09
N TRP A 261 9.25 -13.12 -16.28
CA TRP A 261 8.19 -12.21 -16.70
C TRP A 261 6.93 -13.00 -17.01
N SER A 262 5.80 -12.56 -16.50
CA SER A 262 4.49 -13.10 -16.88
C SER A 262 3.48 -11.99 -17.09
N ALA A 263 2.86 -11.99 -18.26
CA ALA A 263 1.82 -11.03 -18.61
C ALA A 263 0.50 -11.31 -17.89
N ASP A 264 0.24 -12.56 -17.45
CA ASP A 264 -1.08 -13.01 -16.99
C ASP A 264 -1.07 -14.10 -15.89
N LEU A 265 0.10 -14.53 -15.42
CA LEU A 265 0.28 -15.67 -14.49
C LEU A 265 -0.37 -16.99 -14.97
N GLY A 266 -0.69 -17.08 -16.28
CA GLY A 266 -1.36 -18.23 -16.88
C GLY A 266 -2.89 -18.27 -16.68
N PHE A 267 -3.48 -17.33 -15.92
CA PHE A 267 -4.92 -17.35 -15.61
C PHE A 267 -5.63 -15.99 -15.62
N ALA A 268 -4.91 -14.87 -15.48
CA ALA A 268 -5.53 -13.55 -15.42
C ALA A 268 -6.06 -13.07 -16.77
N ALA A 269 -7.22 -12.40 -16.78
CA ALA A 269 -7.64 -11.59 -17.91
C ALA A 269 -7.01 -10.21 -17.77
N VAL A 270 -6.35 -9.70 -18.81
CA VAL A 270 -5.58 -8.47 -18.77
C VAL A 270 -5.96 -7.55 -19.93
N ASP A 271 -6.14 -6.27 -19.64
CA ASP A 271 -6.31 -5.23 -20.65
C ASP A 271 -5.04 -5.18 -21.53
N PRO A 272 -5.18 -5.22 -22.88
CA PRO A 272 -4.02 -5.26 -23.78
C PRO A 272 -3.09 -4.07 -23.67
N GLU A 273 -3.62 -2.86 -23.42
CA GLU A 273 -2.78 -1.66 -23.24
C GLU A 273 -1.96 -1.75 -21.94
N VAL A 274 -2.56 -2.25 -20.86
CA VAL A 274 -1.88 -2.50 -19.58
C VAL A 274 -0.78 -3.56 -19.72
N ALA A 275 -1.08 -4.68 -20.40
CA ALA A 275 -0.10 -5.73 -20.65
C ALA A 275 1.11 -5.22 -21.43
N GLU A 276 0.90 -4.44 -22.48
CA GLU A 276 1.98 -3.87 -23.29
C GLU A 276 2.85 -2.88 -22.50
N ILE A 277 2.23 -1.95 -21.76
CA ILE A 277 2.97 -0.96 -20.95
C ILE A 277 3.82 -1.67 -19.89
N ALA A 278 3.26 -2.67 -19.19
CA ALA A 278 3.98 -3.43 -18.19
C ALA A 278 5.11 -4.28 -18.79
N HIS A 279 4.90 -4.83 -19.98
CA HIS A 279 5.93 -5.58 -20.72
C HIS A 279 7.11 -4.67 -21.09
N GLN A 280 6.84 -3.49 -21.65
CA GLN A 280 7.89 -2.52 -22.00
C GLN A 280 8.68 -2.06 -20.75
N ALA A 281 8.00 -1.93 -19.60
CA ALA A 281 8.67 -1.65 -18.35
C ALA A 281 9.53 -2.82 -17.86
N ALA A 282 9.07 -4.06 -18.03
CA ALA A 282 9.85 -5.25 -17.66
C ALA A 282 11.14 -5.36 -18.52
N LEU A 283 11.09 -5.01 -19.80
CA LEU A 283 12.27 -5.02 -20.69
C LEU A 283 13.37 -4.06 -20.23
N ALA A 284 13.08 -3.02 -19.43
CA ALA A 284 14.10 -2.17 -18.84
C ALA A 284 15.13 -2.96 -18.01
N PHE A 285 14.75 -4.10 -17.44
CA PHE A 285 15.68 -4.97 -16.72
C PHE A 285 16.67 -5.66 -17.67
N GLU A 286 16.32 -5.94 -18.93
CA GLU A 286 17.28 -6.42 -19.94
C GLU A 286 18.26 -5.32 -20.32
N GLU A 287 17.80 -4.07 -20.48
CA GLU A 287 18.64 -2.90 -20.74
C GLU A 287 19.67 -2.68 -19.62
N MET A 288 19.29 -2.99 -18.35
CA MET A 288 20.18 -2.98 -17.19
C MET A 288 21.13 -4.21 -17.13
N GLY A 289 21.04 -5.16 -18.09
CA GLY A 289 21.93 -6.33 -18.20
C GLY A 289 21.45 -7.58 -17.45
N HIS A 290 20.23 -7.61 -16.95
CA HIS A 290 19.61 -8.80 -16.36
C HIS A 290 19.09 -9.75 -17.45
N THR A 291 18.69 -10.96 -17.07
CA THR A 291 18.11 -11.93 -18.00
C THR A 291 16.61 -12.05 -17.73
N ILE A 292 15.78 -11.69 -18.70
CA ILE A 292 14.32 -11.88 -18.62
C ILE A 292 13.96 -13.20 -19.31
N VAL A 293 13.09 -13.98 -18.68
CA VAL A 293 12.54 -15.25 -19.19
C VAL A 293 11.03 -15.20 -19.05
N GLU A 294 10.30 -15.43 -20.13
CA GLU A 294 8.84 -15.59 -20.05
C GLU A 294 8.51 -16.89 -19.32
N ALA A 295 7.97 -16.76 -18.11
CA ALA A 295 7.63 -17.88 -17.24
C ALA A 295 6.70 -17.44 -16.10
N HIS A 296 5.89 -18.38 -15.61
CA HIS A 296 5.05 -18.21 -14.43
C HIS A 296 4.98 -19.52 -13.62
N PRO A 297 4.59 -19.47 -12.33
CA PRO A 297 4.31 -20.69 -11.57
C PRO A 297 3.20 -21.52 -12.26
N GLU A 298 3.44 -22.81 -12.48
CA GLU A 298 2.43 -23.70 -13.05
C GLU A 298 1.38 -24.06 -12.00
N ALA A 299 0.47 -23.13 -11.75
CA ALA A 299 -0.61 -23.26 -10.78
C ALA A 299 -1.91 -22.68 -11.35
N ASP A 300 -3.03 -23.27 -10.93
CA ASP A 300 -4.34 -22.70 -11.15
C ASP A 300 -4.52 -21.40 -10.36
N ASP A 301 -5.50 -20.58 -10.75
CA ASP A 301 -5.89 -19.39 -10.01
C ASP A 301 -6.27 -19.73 -8.55
N PRO A 302 -5.55 -19.22 -7.54
CA PRO A 302 -5.85 -19.49 -6.14
C PRO A 302 -6.99 -18.62 -5.56
N TRP A 303 -7.77 -17.96 -6.42
CA TRP A 303 -8.89 -17.12 -6.00
C TRP A 303 -9.93 -17.86 -5.13
N PRO A 304 -10.34 -19.11 -5.43
CA PRO A 304 -11.31 -19.83 -4.60
C PRO A 304 -10.87 -19.96 -3.14
N GLU A 305 -9.59 -20.25 -2.91
CA GLU A 305 -9.01 -20.33 -1.57
C GLU A 305 -8.90 -18.96 -0.89
N ALA A 306 -8.46 -17.95 -1.66
CA ALA A 306 -8.37 -16.58 -1.19
C ALA A 306 -9.75 -16.03 -0.74
N ASP A 307 -10.79 -16.26 -1.54
CA ASP A 307 -12.16 -15.83 -1.24
C ASP A 307 -12.71 -16.47 0.03
N ILE A 308 -12.48 -17.79 0.21
CA ILE A 308 -12.92 -18.48 1.44
C ILE A 308 -12.22 -17.89 2.67
N LEU A 309 -10.90 -17.74 2.64
CA LEU A 309 -10.14 -17.23 3.77
C LEU A 309 -10.51 -15.76 4.08
N TRP A 310 -10.69 -14.95 3.04
CA TRP A 310 -11.04 -13.54 3.18
C TRP A 310 -12.44 -13.34 3.73
N SER A 311 -13.46 -13.96 3.11
CA SER A 311 -14.85 -13.77 3.49
C SER A 311 -15.17 -14.33 4.88
N THR A 312 -14.65 -15.53 5.20
CA THR A 312 -14.85 -16.12 6.53
C THR A 312 -14.11 -15.35 7.62
N GLY A 313 -12.92 -14.77 7.34
CA GLY A 313 -12.27 -13.84 8.25
C GLY A 313 -13.11 -12.60 8.55
N MET A 314 -13.71 -11.99 7.52
CA MET A 314 -14.64 -10.86 7.71
C MET A 314 -15.88 -11.24 8.52
N ALA A 315 -16.45 -12.42 8.28
CA ALA A 315 -17.60 -12.93 9.05
C ALA A 315 -17.21 -13.17 10.51
N GLY A 316 -16.02 -13.74 10.75
CA GLY A 316 -15.50 -13.94 12.11
C GLY A 316 -15.37 -12.66 12.92
N ALA A 317 -15.04 -11.54 12.28
CA ALA A 317 -14.90 -10.24 12.95
C ALA A 317 -16.22 -9.64 13.48
N VAL A 318 -17.37 -10.15 13.04
CA VAL A 318 -18.72 -9.70 13.47
C VAL A 318 -19.62 -10.86 13.87
N TYR A 319 -19.01 -12.03 14.15
CA TYR A 319 -19.74 -13.29 14.38
C TYR A 319 -20.81 -13.20 15.48
N GLU A 320 -20.49 -12.50 16.56
CA GLU A 320 -21.39 -12.42 17.74
C GLU A 320 -22.51 -11.39 17.56
N ASN A 321 -22.34 -10.39 16.67
CA ASN A 321 -23.24 -9.23 16.62
C ASN A 321 -23.65 -8.81 15.19
N PHE A 322 -23.52 -9.70 14.20
CA PHE A 322 -23.76 -9.35 12.79
C PHE A 322 -25.14 -8.75 12.54
N GLU A 323 -26.21 -9.36 13.08
CA GLU A 323 -27.58 -8.86 12.90
C GLU A 323 -27.80 -7.48 13.50
N GLU A 324 -27.11 -7.17 14.60
CA GLU A 324 -27.19 -5.86 15.26
C GLU A 324 -26.50 -4.78 14.44
N VAL A 325 -25.35 -5.11 13.83
CA VAL A 325 -24.49 -4.14 13.14
C VAL A 325 -24.66 -4.10 11.62
N ARG A 326 -25.39 -5.06 11.05
CA ARG A 326 -25.57 -5.22 9.59
C ARG A 326 -25.97 -3.92 8.89
N HIS A 327 -26.87 -3.15 9.46
CA HIS A 327 -27.36 -1.88 8.93
C HIS A 327 -26.29 -0.76 8.90
N LEU A 328 -25.25 -0.89 9.71
CA LEU A 328 -24.11 0.03 9.77
C LEU A 328 -22.98 -0.34 8.79
N LEU A 329 -22.96 -1.60 8.30
CA LEU A 329 -21.92 -2.08 7.39
C LEU A 329 -22.12 -1.51 5.97
N ASP A 330 -21.03 -1.51 5.20
CA ASP A 330 -21.09 -1.34 3.76
C ASP A 330 -21.96 -2.46 3.16
N PRO A 331 -22.93 -2.16 2.28
CA PRO A 331 -23.85 -3.17 1.76
C PRO A 331 -23.13 -4.33 1.04
N GLY A 332 -22.07 -4.04 0.26
CA GLY A 332 -21.28 -5.07 -0.43
C GLY A 332 -20.55 -5.97 0.57
N ARG A 333 -19.95 -5.39 1.62
CA ARG A 333 -19.32 -6.15 2.70
C ARG A 333 -20.34 -7.01 3.46
N ALA A 334 -21.50 -6.47 3.80
CA ALA A 334 -22.55 -7.20 4.48
C ALA A 334 -23.03 -8.41 3.68
N ALA A 335 -23.18 -8.29 2.35
CA ALA A 335 -23.57 -9.38 1.48
C ALA A 335 -22.54 -10.54 1.44
N ILE A 336 -21.23 -10.20 1.42
CA ILE A 336 -20.15 -11.20 1.46
C ILE A 336 -20.10 -11.91 2.81
N ILE A 337 -20.31 -11.19 3.91
CA ILE A 337 -20.37 -11.77 5.26
C ILE A 337 -21.56 -12.72 5.39
N ASP A 338 -22.71 -12.35 4.87
CA ASP A 338 -23.94 -13.16 4.87
C ASP A 338 -23.74 -14.50 4.13
N ASP A 339 -23.11 -14.46 2.93
CA ASP A 339 -22.70 -15.66 2.21
C ASP A 339 -21.70 -16.51 2.98
N ALA A 340 -20.72 -15.88 3.61
CA ALA A 340 -19.67 -16.58 4.36
C ALA A 340 -20.20 -17.36 5.58
N PHE A 341 -21.28 -16.92 6.22
CA PHE A 341 -21.92 -17.68 7.31
C PHE A 341 -22.51 -19.02 6.85
N ASN A 342 -22.80 -19.18 5.58
CA ASN A 342 -23.31 -20.43 5.00
C ASN A 342 -22.20 -21.39 4.56
N ARG A 343 -20.91 -21.00 4.64
CA ARG A 343 -19.78 -21.84 4.27
C ARG A 343 -19.47 -22.86 5.37
N PRO A 344 -19.30 -24.16 5.03
CA PRO A 344 -18.98 -25.17 6.04
C PRO A 344 -17.57 -24.95 6.60
N ALA A 345 -17.39 -25.22 7.89
CA ALA A 345 -16.08 -25.07 8.55
C ALA A 345 -14.95 -25.88 7.84
N ALA A 346 -15.30 -27.03 7.24
CA ALA A 346 -14.35 -27.85 6.47
C ALA A 346 -13.82 -27.10 5.22
N ALA A 347 -14.55 -26.13 4.65
CA ALA A 347 -14.08 -25.34 3.53
C ALA A 347 -12.88 -24.48 3.90
N VAL A 348 -12.87 -23.90 5.11
CA VAL A 348 -11.74 -23.11 5.62
C VAL A 348 -10.49 -23.97 5.78
N GLY A 349 -10.64 -25.17 6.35
CA GLY A 349 -9.54 -26.14 6.47
C GLY A 349 -9.00 -26.57 5.11
N TYR A 350 -9.89 -26.81 4.13
CA TYR A 350 -9.52 -27.15 2.76
C TYR A 350 -8.79 -25.98 2.07
N ALA A 351 -9.29 -24.77 2.15
CA ALA A 351 -8.65 -23.58 1.58
C ALA A 351 -7.23 -23.37 2.17
N THR A 352 -7.08 -23.56 3.50
CA THR A 352 -5.77 -23.48 4.15
C THR A 352 -4.81 -24.56 3.65
N TYR A 353 -5.29 -25.80 3.46
CA TYR A 353 -4.49 -26.88 2.91
C TYR A 353 -4.07 -26.60 1.46
N ARG A 354 -4.99 -26.15 0.61
CA ARG A 354 -4.73 -25.81 -0.80
C ARG A 354 -3.74 -24.64 -0.91
N ARG A 355 -3.88 -23.63 -0.05
CA ARG A 355 -2.93 -22.52 0.05
C ARG A 355 -1.50 -22.99 0.29
N ASN A 356 -1.30 -23.99 1.17
CA ASN A 356 0.05 -24.55 1.41
C ASN A 356 0.62 -25.21 0.14
N GLY A 357 -0.21 -25.91 -0.64
CA GLY A 357 0.19 -26.47 -1.94
C GLY A 357 0.56 -25.37 -2.96
N TYR A 358 -0.23 -24.28 -3.00
CA TYR A 358 0.09 -23.12 -3.84
C TYR A 358 1.41 -22.46 -3.43
N PHE A 359 1.65 -22.30 -2.13
CA PHE A 359 2.92 -21.80 -1.60
C PHE A 359 4.11 -22.65 -2.07
N ASP A 360 4.01 -23.98 -2.01
CA ASP A 360 5.07 -24.88 -2.45
C ASP A 360 5.39 -24.76 -3.95
N ILE A 361 4.35 -24.60 -4.80
CA ILE A 361 4.54 -24.39 -6.25
C ILE A 361 5.27 -23.08 -6.50
N VAL A 362 4.81 -21.97 -5.89
CA VAL A 362 5.44 -20.66 -6.09
C VAL A 362 6.86 -20.63 -5.51
N ARG A 363 7.09 -21.23 -4.35
CA ARG A 363 8.42 -21.34 -3.75
C ARG A 363 9.38 -22.12 -4.68
N ALA A 364 8.96 -23.26 -5.19
CA ALA A 364 9.77 -24.07 -6.12
C ALA A 364 10.05 -23.33 -7.43
N PHE A 365 9.08 -22.60 -7.97
CA PHE A 365 9.30 -21.73 -9.13
C PHE A 365 10.38 -20.66 -8.86
N MET A 366 10.38 -20.06 -7.68
CA MET A 366 11.37 -19.05 -7.30
C MET A 366 12.78 -19.63 -7.00
N ASP A 367 12.95 -20.95 -6.96
CA ASP A 367 14.30 -21.55 -6.91
C ASP A 367 15.07 -21.32 -8.22
N ASP A 368 14.37 -21.18 -9.37
CA ASP A 368 14.94 -20.93 -10.69
C ASP A 368 15.07 -19.45 -11.04
N TYR A 369 14.40 -18.55 -10.31
CA TYR A 369 14.34 -17.12 -10.60
C TYR A 369 14.62 -16.29 -9.36
N ASP A 370 15.30 -15.16 -9.53
CA ASP A 370 15.56 -14.20 -8.45
C ASP A 370 14.35 -13.31 -8.18
N LEU A 371 13.64 -12.95 -9.25
CA LEU A 371 12.42 -12.11 -9.22
C LEU A 371 11.39 -12.64 -10.21
N LEU A 372 10.12 -12.33 -9.95
CA LEU A 372 9.03 -12.44 -10.91
C LEU A 372 8.44 -11.05 -11.15
N LEU A 373 8.35 -10.65 -12.40
CA LEU A 373 7.70 -9.41 -12.85
C LEU A 373 6.32 -9.72 -13.44
N THR A 374 5.33 -8.89 -13.11
CA THR A 374 3.98 -8.93 -13.67
C THR A 374 3.43 -7.52 -13.81
N PRO A 375 2.36 -7.27 -14.57
CA PRO A 375 1.54 -6.10 -14.30
C PRO A 375 1.15 -6.07 -12.83
N THR A 376 1.05 -4.89 -12.22
CA THR A 376 0.50 -4.82 -10.84
C THR A 376 -0.99 -5.11 -10.84
N LEU A 377 -1.70 -4.62 -11.85
CA LEU A 377 -3.15 -4.73 -12.00
C LEU A 377 -3.50 -5.09 -13.45
N PRO A 378 -4.62 -5.80 -13.67
CA PRO A 378 -4.99 -6.25 -15.01
C PRO A 378 -5.76 -5.21 -15.83
N CYS A 379 -6.09 -4.05 -15.27
CA CYS A 379 -6.86 -3.00 -15.93
C CYS A 379 -6.43 -1.61 -15.45
N PRO A 380 -6.73 -0.52 -16.18
CA PRO A 380 -6.56 0.83 -15.69
C PRO A 380 -7.60 1.16 -14.60
N ALA A 381 -7.39 2.28 -13.88
CA ALA A 381 -8.31 2.75 -12.85
C ALA A 381 -9.74 2.97 -13.42
N PHE A 382 -10.73 2.36 -12.79
CA PHE A 382 -12.15 2.44 -13.10
C PHE A 382 -12.85 3.57 -12.32
N ASP A 383 -14.17 3.72 -12.46
CA ASP A 383 -14.92 4.81 -11.81
C ASP A 383 -14.94 4.65 -10.28
N ALA A 384 -14.70 5.75 -9.58
CA ALA A 384 -14.80 5.80 -8.12
C ALA A 384 -16.22 5.47 -7.65
N GLY A 385 -16.34 4.73 -6.56
CA GLY A 385 -17.62 4.27 -6.02
C GLY A 385 -18.13 2.95 -6.60
N LEU A 386 -17.48 2.39 -7.63
CA LEU A 386 -17.71 1.00 -8.04
C LEU A 386 -16.86 0.08 -7.17
N ASP A 387 -17.45 -0.95 -6.58
CA ASP A 387 -16.72 -1.87 -5.70
C ASP A 387 -15.58 -2.61 -6.44
N PHE A 388 -15.76 -2.88 -7.75
CA PHE A 388 -14.78 -3.51 -8.64
C PHE A 388 -15.17 -3.29 -10.10
N PRO A 389 -14.24 -3.47 -11.07
CA PRO A 389 -14.58 -3.40 -12.48
C PRO A 389 -15.47 -4.60 -12.85
N PRO A 390 -16.62 -4.40 -13.51
CA PRO A 390 -17.54 -5.50 -13.82
C PRO A 390 -16.96 -6.51 -14.82
N GLU A 391 -16.07 -6.04 -15.70
CA GLU A 391 -15.46 -6.83 -16.76
C GLU A 391 -14.04 -6.38 -17.06
N ILE A 392 -13.14 -7.32 -17.37
CA ILE A 392 -11.79 -7.06 -17.89
C ILE A 392 -11.55 -7.99 -19.08
N ALA A 393 -11.18 -7.42 -20.23
CA ALA A 393 -10.89 -8.17 -21.47
C ALA A 393 -11.95 -9.24 -21.81
N GLY A 394 -13.24 -8.92 -21.66
CA GLY A 394 -14.36 -9.81 -21.96
C GLY A 394 -14.68 -10.85 -20.87
N ARG A 395 -13.98 -10.85 -19.73
CA ARG A 395 -14.25 -11.74 -18.61
C ARG A 395 -14.94 -10.98 -17.47
N THR A 396 -16.06 -11.51 -16.97
CA THR A 396 -16.76 -10.98 -15.78
C THR A 396 -15.90 -11.14 -14.53
N MET A 397 -15.81 -10.09 -13.71
CA MET A 397 -15.01 -10.03 -12.51
C MET A 397 -15.84 -10.20 -11.24
N THR A 398 -15.15 -10.53 -10.14
CA THR A 398 -15.70 -10.58 -8.79
C THR A 398 -15.00 -9.54 -7.90
N TYR A 399 -15.52 -9.31 -6.69
CA TYR A 399 -15.14 -8.18 -5.82
C TYR A 399 -13.65 -8.05 -5.48
N LEU A 400 -12.88 -9.15 -5.47
CA LEU A 400 -11.40 -9.16 -5.37
C LEU A 400 -10.75 -10.07 -6.41
N GLY A 401 -11.50 -10.94 -7.14
CA GLY A 401 -10.96 -11.80 -8.17
C GLY A 401 -10.31 -11.03 -9.34
N TRP A 402 -10.69 -9.76 -9.53
CA TRP A 402 -10.05 -8.88 -10.50
C TRP A 402 -8.60 -8.52 -10.13
N THR A 403 -8.16 -8.73 -8.87
CA THR A 403 -6.81 -8.41 -8.41
C THR A 403 -5.84 -9.58 -8.57
N ALA A 404 -5.94 -10.29 -9.69
CA ALA A 404 -5.27 -11.55 -9.99
C ALA A 404 -3.74 -11.56 -9.81
N PHE A 405 -3.08 -10.41 -9.88
CA PHE A 405 -1.63 -10.30 -9.69
C PHE A 405 -1.22 -10.06 -8.23
N THR A 406 -2.15 -9.71 -7.33
CA THR A 406 -1.77 -9.27 -5.98
C THR A 406 -2.11 -10.27 -4.88
N TYR A 407 -3.35 -10.81 -4.80
CA TYR A 407 -3.71 -11.78 -3.75
C TYR A 407 -2.86 -13.06 -3.73
N PRO A 408 -2.32 -13.58 -4.86
CA PRO A 408 -1.46 -14.75 -4.81
C PRO A 408 -0.26 -14.59 -3.87
N PHE A 409 0.36 -13.40 -3.88
CA PHE A 409 1.53 -13.10 -3.06
C PHE A 409 1.18 -12.64 -1.63
N ASN A 410 -0.09 -12.46 -1.30
CA ASN A 410 -0.56 -12.43 0.09
C ASN A 410 -0.72 -13.86 0.65
N LEU A 411 -1.25 -14.78 -0.17
CA LEU A 411 -1.38 -16.18 0.22
C LEU A 411 -0.02 -16.83 0.51
N THR A 412 1.02 -16.47 -0.25
CA THR A 412 2.38 -17.01 -0.08
C THR A 412 3.25 -16.21 0.89
N GLY A 413 2.90 -14.96 1.18
CA GLY A 413 3.65 -14.10 2.12
C GLY A 413 4.96 -13.53 1.59
N GLN A 414 5.26 -13.65 0.29
CA GLN A 414 6.48 -13.10 -0.35
C GLN A 414 6.48 -11.58 -0.37
N PRO A 415 7.67 -10.93 -0.35
CA PRO A 415 7.77 -9.49 -0.58
C PRO A 415 7.39 -9.16 -2.02
N ALA A 416 6.65 -8.06 -2.22
CA ALA A 416 6.29 -7.57 -3.53
C ALA A 416 6.19 -6.05 -3.54
N ALA A 417 6.75 -5.41 -4.55
CA ALA A 417 6.67 -3.97 -4.74
C ALA A 417 5.93 -3.61 -6.02
N THR A 418 5.38 -2.40 -6.06
CA THR A 418 4.84 -1.78 -7.27
C THR A 418 5.67 -0.56 -7.60
N VAL A 419 6.12 -0.45 -8.85
CA VAL A 419 6.76 0.73 -9.42
C VAL A 419 5.91 1.26 -10.57
N PRO A 420 5.88 2.59 -10.84
CA PRO A 420 5.20 3.17 -11.99
C PRO A 420 5.84 2.67 -13.30
N ALA A 421 5.06 1.98 -14.14
CA ALA A 421 5.51 1.42 -15.41
C ALA A 421 5.31 2.37 -16.59
N GLY A 422 4.31 3.25 -16.50
CA GLY A 422 3.93 4.16 -17.57
C GLY A 422 2.49 4.66 -17.39
N PHE A 423 1.92 5.16 -18.48
CA PHE A 423 0.56 5.71 -18.48
C PHE A 423 -0.20 5.21 -19.70
N THR A 424 -1.47 4.89 -19.51
CA THR A 424 -2.38 4.58 -20.61
C THR A 424 -2.60 5.79 -21.51
N SER A 425 -3.14 5.55 -22.71
CA SER A 425 -3.55 6.60 -23.66
C SER A 425 -4.53 7.62 -23.05
N ASN A 426 -5.28 7.21 -22.00
CA ASN A 426 -6.19 8.05 -21.24
C ASN A 426 -5.53 8.80 -20.05
N GLY A 427 -4.20 8.69 -19.90
CA GLY A 427 -3.42 9.38 -18.86
C GLY A 427 -3.49 8.77 -17.47
N LEU A 428 -3.93 7.50 -17.34
CA LEU A 428 -3.96 6.78 -16.06
C LEU A 428 -2.68 5.97 -15.86
N PRO A 429 -2.10 5.94 -14.63
CA PRO A 429 -0.91 5.17 -14.35
C PRO A 429 -1.12 3.66 -14.51
N VAL A 430 -0.06 2.98 -14.92
CA VAL A 430 0.09 1.53 -14.92
C VAL A 430 1.28 1.17 -14.04
N GLY A 431 1.15 0.14 -13.21
CA GLY A 431 2.21 -0.35 -12.33
C GLY A 431 2.84 -1.64 -12.85
N LEU A 432 4.16 -1.77 -12.67
CA LEU A 432 4.90 -3.03 -12.76
C LEU A 432 5.08 -3.58 -11.34
N GLN A 433 4.72 -4.85 -11.12
CA GLN A 433 4.96 -5.52 -9.86
C GLN A 433 6.27 -6.30 -9.90
N ILE A 434 7.06 -6.20 -8.83
CA ILE A 434 8.33 -6.90 -8.60
C ILE A 434 8.14 -7.82 -7.40
N VAL A 435 8.12 -9.14 -7.61
CA VAL A 435 7.95 -10.14 -6.56
C VAL A 435 9.28 -10.82 -6.29
N GLY A 436 9.68 -10.89 -5.01
CA GLY A 436 10.91 -11.55 -4.56
C GLY A 436 10.70 -12.93 -3.98
N ARG A 437 11.81 -13.61 -3.66
CA ARG A 437 11.80 -14.82 -2.84
C ARG A 437 11.31 -14.50 -1.43
N ILE A 438 10.79 -15.49 -0.74
CA ILE A 438 10.34 -15.33 0.65
C ILE A 438 11.46 -14.72 1.51
N ARG A 439 11.15 -13.65 2.24
CA ARG A 439 12.07 -12.89 3.10
C ARG A 439 13.24 -12.20 2.40
N ASP A 440 13.17 -12.04 1.08
CA ASP A 440 14.18 -11.30 0.31
C ASP A 440 13.67 -9.91 -0.10
N ASP A 441 13.31 -9.11 0.88
CA ASP A 441 12.87 -7.72 0.69
C ASP A 441 14.00 -6.84 0.12
N VAL A 442 15.25 -7.15 0.42
CA VAL A 442 16.43 -6.40 -0.04
C VAL A 442 16.56 -6.45 -1.55
N THR A 443 16.45 -7.65 -2.16
CA THR A 443 16.54 -7.80 -3.63
C THR A 443 15.39 -7.06 -4.32
N VAL A 444 14.16 -7.11 -3.76
CA VAL A 444 13.00 -6.38 -4.30
C VAL A 444 13.24 -4.87 -4.27
N LEU A 445 13.71 -4.33 -3.13
CA LEU A 445 13.98 -2.91 -2.98
C LEU A 445 15.14 -2.43 -3.89
N ARG A 446 16.22 -3.20 -3.99
CA ARG A 446 17.33 -2.89 -4.90
C ARG A 446 16.91 -2.91 -6.36
N ALA A 447 16.12 -3.90 -6.77
CA ALA A 447 15.57 -3.98 -8.13
C ALA A 447 14.64 -2.81 -8.43
N ALA A 448 13.76 -2.46 -7.50
CA ALA A 448 12.89 -1.28 -7.61
C ALA A 448 13.71 0.02 -7.69
N LYS A 449 14.80 0.13 -6.90
CA LYS A 449 15.69 1.29 -6.94
C LYS A 449 16.46 1.39 -8.25
N ALA A 450 16.95 0.26 -8.78
CA ALA A 450 17.61 0.22 -10.10
C ALA A 450 16.63 0.65 -11.20
N PHE A 451 15.38 0.15 -11.15
CA PHE A 451 14.34 0.55 -12.09
C PHE A 451 13.99 2.05 -11.97
N GLU A 452 13.91 2.60 -10.74
CA GLU A 452 13.67 4.03 -10.50
C GLU A 452 14.75 4.91 -11.15
N LEU A 453 16.00 4.46 -11.13
CA LEU A 453 17.13 5.19 -11.76
C LEU A 453 17.07 5.11 -13.29
N GLU A 454 16.69 3.96 -13.85
CA GLU A 454 16.59 3.73 -15.29
C GLU A 454 15.34 4.38 -15.90
N ARG A 455 14.23 4.37 -15.18
CA ARG A 455 12.93 4.90 -15.60
C ARG A 455 12.35 5.82 -14.50
N PRO A 456 12.92 7.02 -14.31
CA PRO A 456 12.50 7.93 -13.24
C PRO A 456 11.07 8.44 -13.46
N TRP A 457 10.29 8.49 -12.37
CA TRP A 457 8.89 8.94 -12.37
C TRP A 457 8.62 10.12 -11.43
N HIS A 458 9.56 10.45 -10.54
CA HIS A 458 9.36 11.40 -9.44
C HIS A 458 9.18 12.84 -9.89
N ASP A 459 9.62 13.20 -11.10
CA ASP A 459 9.43 14.54 -11.67
C ASP A 459 8.04 14.76 -12.26
N ARG A 460 7.25 13.69 -12.43
CA ARG A 460 5.90 13.77 -12.97
C ARG A 460 4.89 13.89 -11.85
N TRP A 461 4.13 14.98 -11.83
CA TRP A 461 3.12 15.29 -10.84
C TRP A 461 1.73 15.35 -11.45
N PRO A 462 0.68 14.93 -10.71
CA PRO A 462 -0.70 15.14 -11.13
C PRO A 462 -1.05 16.63 -11.21
N ASP A 463 -1.98 16.98 -12.12
CA ASP A 463 -2.58 18.30 -12.14
C ASP A 463 -3.53 18.48 -10.93
N GLU A 464 -3.29 19.48 -10.10
CA GLU A 464 -4.13 19.75 -8.92
C GLU A 464 -5.41 20.53 -9.24
N THR A 465 -5.48 21.15 -10.43
CA THR A 465 -6.61 22.03 -10.82
C THR A 465 -7.99 21.38 -10.62
N PRO A 466 -8.21 20.08 -10.95
CA PRO A 466 -9.51 19.44 -10.75
C PRO A 466 -9.89 19.24 -9.27
N PHE A 467 -8.96 19.46 -8.34
CA PHE A 467 -9.14 19.25 -6.90
C PHE A 467 -9.21 20.56 -6.10
N LEU A 468 -9.02 21.69 -6.74
CA LEU A 468 -9.23 23.01 -6.12
C LEU A 468 -10.73 23.25 -5.97
N SER A 469 -11.19 23.56 -4.74
CA SER A 469 -12.55 24.07 -4.52
C SER A 469 -12.69 25.47 -5.14
N GLU A 470 -13.81 25.72 -5.83
CA GLU A 470 -14.17 27.04 -6.36
C GLU A 470 -14.27 28.12 -5.25
#